data_c47547fa0cb64925050ee511b255a600
#
_entry.id   c47547fa0cb64925050ee511b255a600
#
_cell.length_a   1.000
_cell.length_b   1.000
_cell.length_c   1.000
_cell.angle_alpha   90.00
_cell.angle_beta   90.00
_cell.angle_gamma   90.00
#
_symmetry.space_group_name_H-M   'P 1'
#
loop_
_entity.id
_entity.type
_entity.pdbx_description
1 polymer ?
#
loop_
_entity_poly.entity_id
_entity_poly.type
_entity_poly.pdbx_seq_one_letter_code
_entity_poly.pdbx_strand_id
1 'polypeptide(L)'
;WPPGVGQEAVACPQAPGITAWFGGPIPPEREDCLVLNVHLPAQVPPPGGFPVMVYLHGGAFTSGAAAEPIYRGHRLSEEGVVVVAPNYRLGPLGFLALPALAEEDPRAVGNYGLLDVLEALRFVRDYIRYFGGDPKNVTLFGESAGGMLVCTLLATPEARGLFQKAIVQSGGCGYVRPLKEDLALGEAWAKARGCDPKDLACLRALPLERLLPEEPGLEAMGRFLSNPSLFRTGPFKPHLSPFLLPQDPREALREGKAAGIPLIAGANAEEVAFPSLQALLGPGDWEEAERRLLESGLSREKAQALLAHYRKGVPDPKRAWGEVQTDLTLLCPSLKAARLQAPHAPTYAYLFTFRAPGWEGLGAFHGLELAPLFGNLLERPFLPLFLRQEAQEEAEYLGKKMRRYWTSFAKDGEPKGWPRWPLYREGHLLRLDVPLGLLPDLYEERCGALEVLGLL
;
A
#
# COMPACT_ATOMS: atom_id res chain seq x y z
N TRP A 1 -5.36 -24.61 -19.77
CA TRP A 1 -5.50 -25.09 -18.39
C TRP A 1 -6.70 -26.04 -18.32
N PRO A 2 -6.63 -27.14 -17.53
CA PRO A 2 -7.82 -27.92 -17.23
C PRO A 2 -8.83 -27.03 -16.50
N PRO A 3 -10.15 -27.14 -16.77
CA PRO A 3 -11.17 -26.46 -15.99
C PRO A 3 -11.04 -26.86 -14.52
N GLY A 4 -11.02 -25.88 -13.62
CA GLY A 4 -10.95 -26.12 -12.19
C GLY A 4 -9.57 -26.01 -11.54
N VAL A 5 -8.50 -25.74 -12.28
CA VAL A 5 -7.21 -25.41 -11.70
C VAL A 5 -7.34 -24.06 -11.01
N GLY A 6 -7.13 -24.03 -9.70
CA GLY A 6 -7.04 -22.78 -8.93
C GLY A 6 -8.37 -22.14 -8.53
N GLN A 7 -9.40 -22.90 -8.27
CA GLN A 7 -10.68 -22.34 -7.76
C GLN A 7 -10.73 -22.18 -6.24
N GLU A 8 -9.78 -22.72 -5.49
CA GLU A 8 -9.71 -22.48 -4.05
C GLU A 8 -9.01 -21.16 -3.75
N ALA A 9 -9.76 -20.22 -3.22
CA ALA A 9 -9.19 -19.01 -2.62
C ALA A 9 -8.38 -19.41 -1.38
N VAL A 10 -7.11 -19.01 -1.32
CA VAL A 10 -6.24 -19.22 -0.17
C VAL A 10 -5.57 -17.92 0.26
N ALA A 11 -5.24 -17.83 1.53
CA ALA A 11 -4.41 -16.78 2.11
C ALA A 11 -3.10 -17.36 2.64
N CYS A 12 -2.05 -16.55 2.67
CA CYS A 12 -0.85 -16.89 3.41
C CYS A 12 -1.12 -16.81 4.91
N PRO A 13 -0.43 -17.65 5.73
CA PRO A 13 -0.59 -17.61 7.16
C PRO A 13 -0.31 -16.21 7.73
N GLN A 14 -1.20 -15.74 8.59
CA GLN A 14 -1.22 -14.37 9.07
C GLN A 14 -1.85 -14.25 10.45
N ALA A 15 -1.54 -13.17 11.17
CA ALA A 15 -2.29 -12.82 12.36
C ALA A 15 -3.67 -12.30 11.98
N PRO A 16 -4.69 -12.41 12.87
CA PRO A 16 -5.97 -11.74 12.66
C PRO A 16 -5.73 -10.25 12.46
N GLY A 17 -5.89 -9.78 11.23
CA GLY A 17 -5.52 -8.43 10.83
C GLY A 17 -6.69 -7.46 10.73
N ILE A 18 -6.37 -6.18 10.61
CA ILE A 18 -7.32 -5.08 10.38
C ILE A 18 -8.07 -5.27 9.06
N THR A 19 -7.46 -5.91 8.06
CA THR A 19 -8.05 -6.16 6.75
C THR A 19 -9.32 -7.01 6.83
N ALA A 20 -9.42 -7.95 7.78
CA ALA A 20 -10.65 -8.70 8.04
C ALA A 20 -11.85 -7.79 8.39
N TRP A 21 -11.60 -6.60 8.88
CA TRP A 21 -12.64 -5.62 9.23
C TRP A 21 -13.13 -4.82 8.04
N PHE A 22 -12.28 -4.59 7.08
CA PHE A 22 -12.57 -3.72 5.92
C PHE A 22 -12.63 -4.50 4.60
N GLY A 23 -11.87 -5.59 4.46
CA GLY A 23 -11.75 -6.37 3.22
C GLY A 23 -12.79 -7.46 3.03
N GLY A 24 -13.43 -7.91 4.11
CA GLY A 24 -14.32 -9.07 4.11
C GLY A 24 -13.64 -10.32 4.68
N PRO A 25 -14.25 -11.51 4.53
CA PRO A 25 -13.69 -12.74 5.07
C PRO A 25 -12.36 -13.08 4.39
N ILE A 26 -11.35 -13.36 5.21
CA ILE A 26 -10.06 -13.90 4.74
C ILE A 26 -10.29 -15.34 4.28
N PRO A 27 -9.75 -15.76 3.12
CA PRO A 27 -9.79 -17.14 2.68
C PRO A 27 -9.07 -18.08 3.65
N PRO A 28 -9.29 -19.42 3.56
CA PRO A 28 -8.54 -20.38 4.35
C PRO A 28 -7.02 -20.18 4.22
N GLU A 29 -6.33 -20.19 5.35
CA GLU A 29 -4.87 -20.01 5.40
C GLU A 29 -4.16 -21.34 5.15
N ARG A 30 -3.08 -21.29 4.34
CA ARG A 30 -2.19 -22.42 4.07
C ARG A 30 -0.77 -21.92 3.90
N GLU A 31 0.22 -22.71 4.27
CA GLU A 31 1.63 -22.38 3.96
C GLU A 31 1.90 -22.43 2.46
N ASP A 32 1.27 -23.34 1.72
CA ASP A 32 1.26 -23.36 0.25
C ASP A 32 0.24 -22.31 -0.28
N CYS A 33 0.63 -21.03 -0.16
CA CYS A 33 -0.22 -19.88 -0.42
C CYS A 33 0.21 -19.04 -1.62
N LEU A 34 1.34 -19.38 -2.28
CA LEU A 34 1.87 -18.57 -3.38
C LEU A 34 1.08 -18.82 -4.69
N VAL A 35 -0.14 -18.35 -4.67
CA VAL A 35 -1.08 -18.38 -5.81
C VAL A 35 -1.37 -16.98 -6.30
N LEU A 36 -1.93 -16.87 -7.48
CA LEU A 36 -2.40 -15.60 -8.04
C LEU A 36 -3.78 -15.75 -8.69
N ASN A 37 -4.57 -14.69 -8.65
CA ASN A 37 -5.85 -14.61 -9.34
C ASN A 37 -5.65 -13.88 -10.67
N VAL A 38 -6.33 -14.34 -11.72
CA VAL A 38 -6.32 -13.69 -13.04
C VAL A 38 -7.74 -13.38 -13.46
N HIS A 39 -8.05 -12.12 -13.67
CA HIS A 39 -9.34 -11.66 -14.21
C HIS A 39 -9.15 -11.21 -15.66
N LEU A 40 -9.97 -11.75 -16.53
CA LEU A 40 -9.85 -11.59 -17.98
C LEU A 40 -10.98 -10.71 -18.54
N PRO A 41 -10.69 -9.85 -19.53
CA PRO A 41 -11.73 -9.25 -20.36
C PRO A 41 -12.57 -10.30 -21.07
N ALA A 42 -13.85 -10.03 -21.24
CA ALA A 42 -14.73 -10.91 -22.04
C ALA A 42 -14.48 -10.76 -23.55
N GLN A 43 -13.79 -9.71 -23.98
CA GLN A 43 -13.49 -9.43 -25.37
C GLN A 43 -12.36 -10.32 -25.90
N VAL A 44 -12.30 -10.46 -27.20
CA VAL A 44 -11.15 -11.12 -27.87
C VAL A 44 -9.91 -10.23 -27.70
N PRO A 45 -8.75 -10.80 -27.31
CA PRO A 45 -7.53 -10.04 -27.17
C PRO A 45 -7.15 -9.30 -28.47
N PRO A 46 -6.74 -8.04 -28.39
CA PRO A 46 -6.20 -7.31 -29.52
C PRO A 46 -4.87 -7.90 -29.97
N PRO A 47 -4.40 -7.60 -31.20
CA PRO A 47 -3.04 -7.95 -31.60
C PRO A 47 -2.02 -7.42 -30.57
N GLY A 48 -1.18 -8.34 -30.05
CA GLY A 48 -0.22 -8.02 -28.97
C GLY A 48 -0.71 -8.38 -27.57
N GLY A 49 -2.01 -8.54 -27.35
CA GLY A 49 -2.63 -8.83 -26.06
C GLY A 49 -3.20 -7.61 -25.35
N PHE A 50 -3.94 -7.84 -24.28
CA PHE A 50 -4.45 -6.78 -23.39
C PHE A 50 -3.33 -6.22 -22.50
N PRO A 51 -3.35 -4.92 -22.15
CA PRO A 51 -2.55 -4.41 -21.06
C PRO A 51 -2.80 -5.22 -19.78
N VAL A 52 -1.75 -5.42 -18.99
CA VAL A 52 -1.81 -6.19 -17.74
C VAL A 52 -1.67 -5.25 -16.56
N MET A 53 -2.51 -5.41 -15.56
CA MET A 53 -2.44 -4.69 -14.30
C MET A 53 -2.21 -5.69 -13.16
N VAL A 54 -1.05 -5.62 -12.50
CA VAL A 54 -0.70 -6.49 -11.37
C VAL A 54 -0.96 -5.75 -10.08
N TYR A 55 -1.92 -6.23 -9.28
CA TYR A 55 -2.33 -5.61 -8.01
C TYR A 55 -1.66 -6.28 -6.82
N LEU A 56 -1.03 -5.49 -5.96
CA LEU A 56 -0.47 -5.92 -4.68
C LEU A 56 -1.38 -5.44 -3.54
N HIS A 57 -1.90 -6.39 -2.76
CA HIS A 57 -2.77 -6.07 -1.64
C HIS A 57 -2.03 -5.39 -0.48
N GLY A 58 -2.78 -4.65 0.34
CA GLY A 58 -2.31 -4.05 1.58
C GLY A 58 -2.30 -5.02 2.75
N GLY A 59 -2.30 -4.47 3.98
CA GLY A 59 -2.34 -5.23 5.23
C GLY A 59 -1.07 -5.14 6.06
N ALA A 60 -0.35 -4.03 5.97
CA ALA A 60 0.84 -3.72 6.78
C ALA A 60 1.93 -4.81 6.75
N PHE A 61 2.02 -5.58 5.67
CA PHE A 61 2.91 -6.75 5.49
C PHE A 61 2.63 -7.92 6.44
N THR A 62 1.58 -7.87 7.24
CA THR A 62 1.27 -8.88 8.25
C THR A 62 -0.07 -9.58 8.02
N SER A 63 -0.91 -9.06 7.16
CA SER A 63 -2.24 -9.60 6.82
C SER A 63 -2.63 -9.27 5.38
N GLY A 64 -3.75 -9.83 4.92
CA GLY A 64 -4.30 -9.62 3.60
C GLY A 64 -4.21 -10.83 2.69
N ALA A 65 -4.99 -10.83 1.62
CA ALA A 65 -4.97 -11.86 0.59
C ALA A 65 -5.48 -11.32 -0.75
N ALA A 66 -4.91 -11.81 -1.84
CA ALA A 66 -5.32 -11.45 -3.20
C ALA A 66 -6.78 -11.83 -3.51
N ALA A 67 -7.33 -12.80 -2.79
CA ALA A 67 -8.68 -13.32 -2.99
C ALA A 67 -9.73 -12.64 -2.10
N GLU A 68 -9.37 -11.59 -1.36
CA GLU A 68 -10.37 -10.80 -0.63
C GLU A 68 -11.41 -10.21 -1.59
N PRO A 69 -12.71 -10.22 -1.23
CA PRO A 69 -13.79 -9.79 -2.13
C PRO A 69 -13.59 -8.37 -2.69
N ILE A 70 -12.98 -7.48 -1.90
CA ILE A 70 -12.73 -6.09 -2.33
C ILE A 70 -11.78 -5.99 -3.53
N TYR A 71 -10.86 -6.95 -3.70
CA TYR A 71 -9.84 -6.92 -4.77
C TYR A 71 -10.24 -7.68 -6.03
N ARG A 72 -11.48 -8.13 -6.16
CA ARG A 72 -11.97 -8.78 -7.38
C ARG A 72 -11.86 -7.85 -8.58
N GLY A 73 -11.00 -8.20 -9.53
CA GLY A 73 -10.62 -7.35 -10.65
C GLY A 73 -11.59 -7.33 -11.83
N HIS A 74 -12.80 -7.96 -11.72
CA HIS A 74 -13.73 -8.10 -12.85
C HIS A 74 -14.16 -6.75 -13.45
N ARG A 75 -14.46 -5.75 -12.63
CA ARG A 75 -14.84 -4.40 -13.11
C ARG A 75 -13.71 -3.67 -13.84
N LEU A 76 -12.47 -3.88 -13.41
CA LEU A 76 -11.31 -3.36 -14.14
C LEU A 76 -11.10 -4.12 -15.44
N SER A 77 -11.29 -5.46 -15.45
CA SER A 77 -11.11 -6.24 -16.67
C SER A 77 -12.17 -5.95 -17.73
N GLU A 78 -13.39 -5.56 -17.35
CA GLU A 78 -14.41 -5.06 -18.28
C GLU A 78 -13.93 -3.87 -19.11
N GLU A 79 -12.98 -3.07 -18.58
CA GLU A 79 -12.37 -1.94 -19.30
C GLU A 79 -11.26 -2.36 -20.29
N GLY A 80 -11.07 -3.66 -20.53
CA GLY A 80 -10.13 -4.21 -21.50
C GLY A 80 -8.68 -4.26 -20.98
N VAL A 81 -8.49 -4.70 -19.76
CA VAL A 81 -7.19 -5.01 -19.13
C VAL A 81 -7.25 -6.39 -18.47
N VAL A 82 -6.14 -7.13 -18.48
CA VAL A 82 -5.99 -8.32 -17.64
C VAL A 82 -5.57 -7.86 -16.25
N VAL A 83 -6.29 -8.30 -15.21
CA VAL A 83 -5.93 -8.01 -13.82
C VAL A 83 -5.36 -9.25 -13.15
N VAL A 84 -4.16 -9.14 -12.60
CA VAL A 84 -3.48 -10.21 -11.86
C VAL A 84 -3.30 -9.76 -10.41
N ALA A 85 -3.68 -10.60 -9.46
CA ALA A 85 -3.48 -10.33 -8.04
C ALA A 85 -2.76 -11.53 -7.39
N PRO A 86 -1.48 -11.43 -7.05
CA PRO A 86 -0.74 -12.47 -6.35
C PRO A 86 -0.88 -12.35 -4.84
N ASN A 87 -0.80 -13.49 -4.15
CA ASN A 87 -0.41 -13.53 -2.75
C ASN A 87 1.11 -13.36 -2.62
N TYR A 88 1.54 -12.93 -1.47
CA TYR A 88 2.94 -12.94 -1.03
C TYR A 88 3.00 -13.26 0.46
N ARG A 89 4.09 -13.86 0.94
CA ARG A 89 4.26 -14.22 2.34
C ARG A 89 4.31 -13.00 3.24
N LEU A 90 3.74 -13.14 4.41
CA LEU A 90 3.42 -12.07 5.35
C LEU A 90 4.16 -12.26 6.68
N GLY A 91 4.24 -11.19 7.46
CA GLY A 91 4.80 -11.20 8.79
C GLY A 91 6.21 -11.82 8.84
N PRO A 92 6.50 -12.64 9.85
CA PRO A 92 7.80 -13.29 9.98
C PRO A 92 8.09 -14.28 8.85
N LEU A 93 7.07 -14.90 8.23
CA LEU A 93 7.27 -15.82 7.11
C LEU A 93 7.72 -15.10 5.84
N GLY A 94 7.35 -13.81 5.68
CA GLY A 94 7.72 -12.99 4.54
C GLY A 94 8.91 -12.06 4.78
N PHE A 95 9.16 -11.62 6.02
CA PHE A 95 10.06 -10.49 6.28
C PHE A 95 10.94 -10.63 7.53
N LEU A 96 11.08 -11.84 8.10
CA LEU A 96 12.00 -12.07 9.22
C LEU A 96 13.46 -12.08 8.73
N ALA A 97 14.27 -11.15 9.23
CA ALA A 97 15.71 -11.12 8.97
C ALA A 97 16.49 -11.79 10.11
N LEU A 98 17.30 -12.80 9.78
CA LEU A 98 18.23 -13.47 10.70
C LEU A 98 19.56 -13.72 10.01
N PRO A 99 20.70 -13.66 10.74
CA PRO A 99 22.00 -14.02 10.18
C PRO A 99 22.02 -15.42 9.59
N ALA A 100 21.38 -16.40 10.24
CA ALA A 100 21.30 -17.77 9.77
C ALA A 100 20.52 -17.92 8.45
N LEU A 101 19.50 -17.07 8.19
CA LEU A 101 18.80 -17.03 6.92
C LEU A 101 19.69 -16.45 5.81
N ALA A 102 20.56 -15.49 6.16
CA ALA A 102 21.55 -14.96 5.22
C ALA A 102 22.63 -15.97 4.84
N GLU A 103 22.95 -16.90 5.72
CA GLU A 103 23.87 -18.02 5.43
C GLU A 103 23.23 -19.04 4.47
N GLU A 104 21.92 -19.29 4.59
CA GLU A 104 21.20 -20.18 3.66
C GLU A 104 21.01 -19.55 2.26
N ASP A 105 20.52 -18.31 2.20
CA ASP A 105 20.35 -17.56 0.96
C ASP A 105 20.68 -16.07 1.16
N PRO A 106 21.90 -15.66 0.83
CA PRO A 106 22.34 -14.28 0.99
C PRO A 106 21.58 -13.29 0.12
N ARG A 107 20.86 -13.75 -0.92
CA ARG A 107 20.03 -12.87 -1.77
C ARG A 107 18.75 -12.44 -1.06
N ALA A 108 18.13 -13.35 -0.30
CA ALA A 108 16.85 -13.09 0.37
C ALA A 108 17.01 -12.29 1.66
N VAL A 109 17.82 -12.78 2.58
CA VAL A 109 18.05 -12.22 3.92
C VAL A 109 16.76 -11.76 4.62
N GLY A 110 15.64 -12.51 4.48
CA GLY A 110 14.36 -12.15 5.09
C GLY A 110 13.41 -11.32 4.20
N ASN A 111 13.78 -10.91 3.00
CA ASN A 111 12.87 -10.26 2.04
C ASN A 111 12.08 -11.27 1.18
N TYR A 112 11.60 -12.36 1.79
CA TYR A 112 10.91 -13.43 1.05
C TYR A 112 9.62 -12.96 0.40
N GLY A 113 8.82 -12.11 1.08
CA GLY A 113 7.61 -11.54 0.50
C GLY A 113 7.89 -10.66 -0.73
N LEU A 114 9.03 -9.98 -0.77
CA LEU A 114 9.45 -9.22 -1.95
C LEU A 114 9.88 -10.16 -3.10
N LEU A 115 10.57 -11.27 -2.79
CA LEU A 115 10.90 -12.31 -3.77
C LEU A 115 9.66 -12.99 -4.33
N ASP A 116 8.63 -13.22 -3.51
CA ASP A 116 7.36 -13.80 -3.96
C ASP A 116 6.68 -12.91 -5.01
N VAL A 117 6.70 -11.58 -4.79
CA VAL A 117 6.16 -10.63 -5.78
C VAL A 117 7.00 -10.61 -7.06
N LEU A 118 8.33 -10.68 -6.95
CA LEU A 118 9.21 -10.79 -8.13
C LEU A 118 8.89 -12.05 -8.93
N GLU A 119 8.65 -13.18 -8.26
CA GLU A 119 8.29 -14.42 -8.94
C GLU A 119 6.93 -14.33 -9.63
N ALA A 120 5.95 -13.69 -9.00
CA ALA A 120 4.66 -13.40 -9.64
C ALA A 120 4.83 -12.52 -10.89
N LEU A 121 5.71 -11.53 -10.86
CA LEU A 121 6.01 -10.70 -12.02
C LEU A 121 6.76 -11.47 -13.12
N ARG A 122 7.63 -12.42 -12.76
CA ARG A 122 8.27 -13.35 -13.72
C ARG A 122 7.23 -14.26 -14.36
N PHE A 123 6.28 -14.78 -13.56
CA PHE A 123 5.13 -15.53 -14.10
C PHE A 123 4.35 -14.69 -15.12
N VAL A 124 4.06 -13.43 -14.83
CA VAL A 124 3.38 -12.53 -15.78
C VAL A 124 4.21 -12.38 -17.07
N ARG A 125 5.50 -12.11 -16.98
CA ARG A 125 6.40 -12.01 -18.12
C ARG A 125 6.37 -13.27 -19.01
N ASP A 126 6.40 -14.46 -18.40
CA ASP A 126 6.61 -15.71 -19.10
C ASP A 126 5.29 -16.33 -19.60
N TYR A 127 4.17 -16.14 -18.87
CA TYR A 127 2.95 -16.89 -19.10
C TYR A 127 1.70 -16.07 -19.40
N ILE A 128 1.68 -14.74 -19.15
CA ILE A 128 0.42 -13.98 -19.27
C ILE A 128 -0.13 -13.94 -20.69
N ARG A 129 0.67 -14.23 -21.71
CA ARG A 129 0.23 -14.35 -23.10
C ARG A 129 -0.81 -15.45 -23.29
N TYR A 130 -0.71 -16.54 -22.53
CA TYR A 130 -1.69 -17.63 -22.58
C TYR A 130 -3.06 -17.23 -22.03
N PHE A 131 -3.09 -16.11 -21.29
CA PHE A 131 -4.29 -15.47 -20.76
C PHE A 131 -4.72 -14.25 -21.61
N GLY A 132 -4.12 -14.05 -22.76
CA GLY A 132 -4.41 -12.92 -23.64
C GLY A 132 -3.81 -11.59 -23.22
N GLY A 133 -2.90 -11.56 -22.24
CA GLY A 133 -2.21 -10.37 -21.78
C GLY A 133 -0.90 -10.09 -22.53
N ASP A 134 -0.50 -8.82 -22.60
CA ASP A 134 0.77 -8.40 -23.15
C ASP A 134 1.85 -8.26 -22.06
N PRO A 135 2.86 -9.15 -21.99
CA PRO A 135 3.92 -9.08 -20.99
C PRO A 135 4.84 -7.86 -21.13
N LYS A 136 4.74 -7.11 -22.24
CA LYS A 136 5.49 -5.87 -22.49
C LYS A 136 4.68 -4.62 -22.10
N ASN A 137 3.46 -4.79 -21.64
CA ASN A 137 2.60 -3.70 -21.22
C ASN A 137 1.98 -3.99 -19.84
N VAL A 138 2.84 -4.03 -18.84
CA VAL A 138 2.50 -4.35 -17.44
C VAL A 138 2.52 -3.09 -16.59
N THR A 139 1.43 -2.84 -15.87
CA THR A 139 1.32 -1.81 -14.84
C THR A 139 1.27 -2.48 -13.48
N LEU A 140 2.24 -2.19 -12.63
CA LEU A 140 2.27 -2.66 -11.25
C LEU A 140 1.56 -1.63 -10.37
N PHE A 141 0.55 -2.06 -9.58
CA PHE A 141 -0.16 -1.16 -8.68
C PHE A 141 -0.48 -1.83 -7.35
N GLY A 142 -0.65 -1.02 -6.33
CA GLY A 142 -0.95 -1.54 -5.00
C GLY A 142 -1.35 -0.43 -4.05
N GLU A 143 -2.00 -0.83 -2.97
CA GLU A 143 -2.48 0.07 -1.93
C GLU A 143 -1.82 -0.27 -0.59
N SER A 144 -1.57 0.75 0.25
CA SER A 144 -0.98 0.58 1.59
C SER A 144 0.38 -0.14 1.50
N ALA A 145 0.55 -1.27 2.22
CA ALA A 145 1.74 -2.12 2.11
C ALA A 145 2.01 -2.56 0.66
N GLY A 146 0.97 -2.82 -0.14
CA GLY A 146 1.09 -3.09 -1.57
C GLY A 146 1.67 -1.91 -2.35
N GLY A 147 1.24 -0.68 -2.06
CA GLY A 147 1.82 0.54 -2.61
C GLY A 147 3.27 0.76 -2.20
N MET A 148 3.61 0.42 -0.95
CA MET A 148 4.99 0.44 -0.45
C MET A 148 5.87 -0.59 -1.19
N LEU A 149 5.33 -1.80 -1.48
CA LEU A 149 6.02 -2.79 -2.32
C LEU A 149 6.23 -2.30 -3.75
N VAL A 150 5.24 -1.64 -4.35
CA VAL A 150 5.41 -1.02 -5.68
C VAL A 150 6.59 -0.05 -5.66
N CYS A 151 6.65 0.82 -4.64
CA CYS A 151 7.74 1.78 -4.48
C CYS A 151 9.10 1.09 -4.26
N THR A 152 9.13 0.02 -3.48
CA THR A 152 10.33 -0.81 -3.25
C THR A 152 10.80 -1.45 -4.56
N LEU A 153 9.89 -1.98 -5.37
CA LEU A 153 10.20 -2.62 -6.64
C LEU A 153 10.72 -1.65 -7.70
N LEU A 154 10.34 -0.37 -7.65
CA LEU A 154 10.96 0.67 -8.49
C LEU A 154 12.46 0.84 -8.21
N ALA A 155 12.91 0.51 -6.98
CA ALA A 155 14.32 0.55 -6.58
C ALA A 155 15.04 -0.81 -6.68
N THR A 156 14.31 -1.90 -6.92
CA THR A 156 14.85 -3.27 -6.96
C THR A 156 15.44 -3.58 -8.33
N PRO A 157 16.76 -3.86 -8.45
CA PRO A 157 17.39 -4.13 -9.75
C PRO A 157 16.77 -5.31 -10.50
N GLU A 158 16.39 -6.38 -9.78
CA GLU A 158 15.78 -7.59 -10.37
C GLU A 158 14.36 -7.36 -10.92
N ALA A 159 13.70 -6.28 -10.54
CA ALA A 159 12.38 -5.91 -11.06
C ALA A 159 12.43 -5.18 -12.41
N ARG A 160 13.64 -4.77 -12.86
CA ARG A 160 13.79 -4.03 -14.11
C ARG A 160 13.28 -4.82 -15.31
N GLY A 161 12.39 -4.17 -16.08
CA GLY A 161 11.78 -4.77 -17.26
C GLY A 161 10.61 -5.70 -16.98
N LEU A 162 10.30 -6.02 -15.72
CA LEU A 162 9.13 -6.83 -15.36
C LEU A 162 7.83 -6.04 -15.40
N PHE A 163 7.89 -4.72 -15.29
CA PHE A 163 6.75 -3.81 -15.47
C PHE A 163 7.22 -2.51 -16.12
N GLN A 164 6.30 -1.80 -16.78
CA GLN A 164 6.58 -0.59 -17.55
C GLN A 164 5.92 0.66 -16.96
N LYS A 165 4.97 0.50 -16.05
CA LYS A 165 4.25 1.57 -15.39
C LYS A 165 3.96 1.21 -13.95
N ALA A 166 3.77 2.21 -13.08
CA ALA A 166 3.50 1.99 -11.68
C ALA A 166 2.39 2.91 -11.15
N ILE A 167 1.60 2.40 -10.18
CA ILE A 167 0.62 3.20 -9.43
C ILE A 167 0.80 2.90 -7.94
N VAL A 168 1.06 3.93 -7.15
CA VAL A 168 1.23 3.87 -5.69
C VAL A 168 0.02 4.53 -5.03
N GLN A 169 -0.81 3.72 -4.38
CA GLN A 169 -2.01 4.19 -3.65
C GLN A 169 -1.74 4.12 -2.15
N SER A 170 -1.78 5.27 -1.47
CA SER A 170 -1.62 5.35 -0.01
C SER A 170 -0.43 4.53 0.52
N GLY A 171 0.73 4.60 -0.19
CA GLY A 171 1.90 3.78 0.09
C GLY A 171 3.15 4.64 0.30
N GLY A 172 3.73 5.06 -0.80
CA GLY A 172 4.95 5.87 -0.78
C GLY A 172 6.24 5.07 -0.60
N CYS A 173 7.35 5.76 -0.77
CA CYS A 173 8.70 5.23 -0.62
C CYS A 173 9.27 5.64 0.75
N GLY A 174 10.04 4.79 1.38
CA GLY A 174 10.66 5.10 2.68
C GLY A 174 10.21 4.20 3.83
N TYR A 175 9.53 3.11 3.51
CA TYR A 175 9.10 2.09 4.47
C TYR A 175 10.05 0.91 4.54
N VAL A 176 11.30 1.13 4.17
CA VAL A 176 12.39 0.15 4.29
C VAL A 176 13.27 0.49 5.49
N ARG A 177 13.87 -0.52 6.09
CA ARG A 177 14.83 -0.35 7.18
C ARG A 177 16.23 -0.75 6.77
N PRO A 178 17.27 -0.20 7.45
CA PRO A 178 18.61 -0.76 7.38
C PRO A 178 18.62 -2.23 7.83
N LEU A 179 19.32 -3.11 7.11
CA LEU A 179 19.41 -4.54 7.42
C LEU A 179 19.84 -4.79 8.87
N LYS A 180 20.78 -4.00 9.38
CA LYS A 180 21.27 -4.14 10.76
C LYS A 180 20.16 -4.03 11.81
N GLU A 181 19.19 -3.14 11.59
CA GLU A 181 18.07 -2.96 12.51
C GLU A 181 17.11 -4.16 12.45
N ASP A 182 16.81 -4.66 11.25
CA ASP A 182 15.94 -5.82 11.07
C ASP A 182 16.58 -7.12 11.57
N LEU A 183 17.89 -7.30 11.45
CA LEU A 183 18.60 -8.40 12.07
C LEU A 183 18.48 -8.36 13.61
N ALA A 184 18.63 -7.19 14.22
CA ALA A 184 18.47 -7.05 15.67
C ALA A 184 17.02 -7.34 16.12
N LEU A 185 16.02 -6.89 15.36
CA LEU A 185 14.62 -7.20 15.63
C LEU A 185 14.34 -8.71 15.47
N GLY A 186 14.87 -9.32 14.42
CA GLY A 186 14.73 -10.76 14.16
C GLY A 186 15.36 -11.61 15.26
N GLU A 187 16.56 -11.25 15.72
CA GLU A 187 17.20 -11.94 16.84
C GLU A 187 16.38 -11.82 18.14
N ALA A 188 15.87 -10.63 18.46
CA ALA A 188 15.00 -10.44 19.62
C ALA A 188 13.70 -11.25 19.49
N TRP A 189 13.13 -11.32 18.29
CA TRP A 189 11.93 -12.09 18.00
C TRP A 189 12.16 -13.59 18.16
N ALA A 190 13.28 -14.15 17.70
CA ALA A 190 13.62 -15.56 17.84
C ALA A 190 13.82 -15.93 19.32
N LYS A 191 14.57 -15.11 20.07
CA LYS A 191 14.80 -15.31 21.52
C LYS A 191 13.49 -15.28 22.32
N ALA A 192 12.56 -14.40 21.98
CA ALA A 192 11.24 -14.33 22.63
C ALA A 192 10.41 -15.62 22.42
N ARG A 193 10.74 -16.43 21.40
CA ARG A 193 10.11 -17.72 21.11
C ARG A 193 10.88 -18.91 21.69
N GLY A 194 11.96 -18.66 22.43
CA GLY A 194 12.78 -19.65 23.05
C GLY A 194 13.77 -20.33 22.11
N CYS A 195 14.02 -19.77 20.93
CA CYS A 195 14.98 -20.30 19.97
C CYS A 195 16.24 -19.42 19.90
N ASP A 196 17.42 -20.08 19.74
CA ASP A 196 18.63 -19.36 19.35
C ASP A 196 18.44 -18.77 17.93
N PRO A 197 18.77 -17.50 17.69
CA PRO A 197 18.68 -16.88 16.38
C PRO A 197 19.47 -17.58 15.25
N LYS A 198 20.42 -18.43 15.62
CA LYS A 198 21.20 -19.27 14.69
C LYS A 198 20.59 -20.64 14.46
N ASP A 199 19.62 -21.03 15.26
CA ASP A 199 18.97 -22.35 15.16
C ASP A 199 17.66 -22.25 14.35
N LEU A 200 17.78 -22.33 13.03
CA LEU A 200 16.61 -22.35 12.14
C LEU A 200 15.77 -23.61 12.30
N ALA A 201 16.36 -24.74 12.75
CA ALA A 201 15.60 -25.96 12.98
C ALA A 201 14.63 -25.78 14.16
N CYS A 202 15.06 -25.13 15.24
CA CYS A 202 14.18 -24.74 16.34
C CYS A 202 13.00 -23.89 15.84
N LEU A 203 13.27 -22.83 15.09
CA LEU A 203 12.23 -21.93 14.59
C LEU A 203 11.25 -22.64 13.63
N ARG A 204 11.76 -23.50 12.74
CA ARG A 204 10.93 -24.27 11.77
C ARG A 204 10.12 -25.38 12.44
N ALA A 205 10.51 -25.84 13.64
CA ALA A 205 9.75 -26.80 14.41
C ALA A 205 8.62 -26.18 15.25
N LEU A 206 8.56 -24.86 15.35
CA LEU A 206 7.49 -24.18 16.08
C LEU A 206 6.16 -24.31 15.33
N PRO A 207 5.06 -24.54 16.04
CA PRO A 207 3.73 -24.46 15.45
C PRO A 207 3.49 -23.03 14.90
N LEU A 208 2.71 -22.96 13.81
CA LEU A 208 2.49 -21.72 13.07
C LEU A 208 1.96 -20.59 13.94
N GLU A 209 1.08 -20.91 14.88
CA GLU A 209 0.46 -19.96 15.82
C GLU A 209 1.51 -19.27 16.71
N ARG A 210 2.63 -19.94 16.97
CA ARG A 210 3.75 -19.35 17.73
C ARG A 210 4.67 -18.49 16.89
N LEU A 211 4.64 -18.65 15.58
CA LEU A 211 5.38 -17.81 14.66
C LEU A 211 4.65 -16.50 14.37
N LEU A 212 3.32 -16.54 14.32
CA LEU A 212 2.50 -15.37 14.00
C LEU A 212 2.38 -14.41 15.21
N PRO A 213 2.18 -13.11 14.98
CA PRO A 213 1.88 -12.16 16.06
C PRO A 213 0.55 -12.51 16.75
N GLU A 214 0.52 -12.46 18.08
CA GLU A 214 -0.67 -12.79 18.88
C GLU A 214 -1.66 -11.62 19.05
N GLU A 215 -1.48 -10.51 18.36
CA GLU A 215 -2.20 -9.29 18.66
C GLU A 215 -3.69 -9.34 18.28
N PRO A 216 -4.61 -9.10 19.24
CA PRO A 216 -6.01 -8.86 18.95
C PRO A 216 -6.17 -7.61 18.07
N GLY A 217 -6.94 -7.70 16.98
CA GLY A 217 -7.08 -6.63 15.99
C GLY A 217 -7.50 -5.26 16.56
N LEU A 218 -8.27 -5.20 17.67
CA LEU A 218 -8.69 -3.95 18.30
C LEU A 218 -7.55 -3.24 19.04
N GLU A 219 -6.66 -3.96 19.73
CA GLU A 219 -5.52 -3.35 20.42
C GLU A 219 -4.46 -2.89 19.42
N ALA A 220 -4.24 -3.67 18.37
CA ALA A 220 -3.37 -3.28 17.27
C ALA A 220 -3.89 -2.02 16.57
N MET A 221 -5.20 -1.93 16.34
CA MET A 221 -5.84 -0.73 15.79
C MET A 221 -5.73 0.46 16.73
N GLY A 222 -5.96 0.28 18.02
CA GLY A 222 -5.81 1.34 19.02
C GLY A 222 -4.37 1.89 19.07
N ARG A 223 -3.37 1.01 19.05
CA ARG A 223 -1.97 1.42 18.95
C ARG A 223 -1.66 2.12 17.65
N PHE A 224 -2.17 1.62 16.54
CA PHE A 224 -2.03 2.24 15.22
C PHE A 224 -2.60 3.65 15.17
N LEU A 225 -3.79 3.86 15.70
CA LEU A 225 -4.45 5.16 15.75
C LEU A 225 -3.81 6.12 16.74
N SER A 226 -3.15 5.61 17.77
CA SER A 226 -2.45 6.42 18.77
C SER A 226 -0.99 6.72 18.43
N ASN A 227 -0.38 5.92 17.55
CA ASN A 227 1.04 6.05 17.21
C ASN A 227 1.27 6.06 15.70
N PRO A 228 1.45 7.26 15.09
CA PRO A 228 1.65 7.40 13.64
C PRO A 228 2.97 6.77 13.14
N SER A 229 3.89 6.45 14.04
CA SER A 229 5.16 5.83 13.64
C SER A 229 5.05 4.31 13.40
N LEU A 230 3.95 3.66 13.76
CA LEU A 230 3.82 2.21 13.63
C LEU A 230 3.98 1.69 12.20
N PHE A 231 3.56 2.44 11.19
CA PHE A 231 3.88 2.12 9.80
C PHE A 231 5.38 2.11 9.52
N ARG A 232 6.12 2.99 10.20
CA ARG A 232 7.58 3.09 10.05
C ARG A 232 8.32 2.10 10.95
N THR A 233 7.76 1.72 12.10
CA THR A 233 8.39 0.88 13.13
C THR A 233 7.89 -0.56 13.14
N GLY A 234 6.82 -0.90 12.43
CA GLY A 234 6.27 -2.26 12.32
C GLY A 234 7.38 -3.30 12.07
N PRO A 235 7.35 -4.47 12.76
CA PRO A 235 8.50 -5.36 12.82
C PRO A 235 8.83 -6.06 11.51
N PHE A 236 7.83 -6.34 10.67
CA PHE A 236 7.97 -7.15 9.46
C PHE A 236 7.65 -6.32 8.22
N LYS A 237 8.66 -5.96 7.45
CA LYS A 237 8.54 -5.19 6.21
C LYS A 237 9.83 -5.31 5.39
N PRO A 238 9.84 -4.88 4.13
CA PRO A 238 11.06 -4.86 3.34
C PRO A 238 12.20 -4.10 4.03
N HIS A 239 13.41 -4.60 3.88
CA HIS A 239 14.63 -3.97 4.40
C HIS A 239 15.72 -3.93 3.34
N LEU A 240 16.67 -3.03 3.53
CA LEU A 240 17.82 -2.92 2.65
C LEU A 240 18.63 -4.23 2.69
N SER A 241 19.04 -4.68 1.52
CA SER A 241 19.91 -5.86 1.38
C SER A 241 20.84 -5.69 0.18
N PRO A 242 22.07 -6.23 0.26
CA PRO A 242 23.08 -5.95 -0.78
C PRO A 242 22.67 -6.36 -2.20
N PHE A 243 21.85 -7.40 -2.34
CA PHE A 243 21.49 -7.96 -3.65
C PHE A 243 20.11 -7.50 -4.12
N LEU A 244 19.11 -7.61 -3.25
CA LEU A 244 17.72 -7.42 -3.65
C LEU A 244 17.28 -5.96 -3.57
N LEU A 245 17.69 -5.25 -2.52
CA LEU A 245 17.33 -3.84 -2.30
C LEU A 245 18.56 -3.07 -1.79
N PRO A 246 19.53 -2.76 -2.66
CA PRO A 246 20.80 -2.19 -2.25
C PRO A 246 20.73 -0.71 -1.82
N GLN A 247 19.62 -0.04 -2.12
CA GLN A 247 19.45 1.40 -1.89
C GLN A 247 18.05 1.73 -1.39
N ASP A 248 17.93 2.78 -0.59
CA ASP A 248 16.62 3.33 -0.20
C ASP A 248 15.81 3.72 -1.45
N PRO A 249 14.54 3.31 -1.56
CA PRO A 249 13.73 3.64 -2.73
C PRO A 249 13.61 5.13 -3.02
N ARG A 250 13.65 5.98 -2.00
CA ARG A 250 13.62 7.45 -2.18
C ARG A 250 14.89 7.94 -2.88
N GLU A 251 16.05 7.43 -2.48
CA GLU A 251 17.32 7.74 -3.12
C GLU A 251 17.37 7.21 -4.56
N ALA A 252 16.90 5.96 -4.76
CA ALA A 252 16.84 5.36 -6.08
C ALA A 252 15.96 6.17 -7.05
N LEU A 253 14.80 6.64 -6.61
CA LEU A 253 13.95 7.53 -7.43
C LEU A 253 14.63 8.87 -7.70
N ARG A 254 15.25 9.49 -6.69
CA ARG A 254 15.99 10.75 -6.85
C ARG A 254 17.09 10.64 -7.88
N GLU A 255 17.81 9.52 -7.91
CA GLU A 255 18.87 9.23 -8.87
C GLU A 255 18.37 8.78 -10.24
N GLY A 256 17.06 8.67 -10.44
CA GLY A 256 16.47 8.21 -11.71
C GLY A 256 16.66 6.73 -12.01
N LYS A 257 16.80 5.86 -10.99
CA LYS A 257 16.92 4.40 -11.21
C LYS A 257 15.64 3.81 -11.85
N ALA A 258 14.49 4.48 -11.66
CA ALA A 258 13.22 4.14 -12.31
C ALA A 258 12.91 5.10 -13.50
N ALA A 259 13.92 5.73 -14.10
CA ALA A 259 13.71 6.64 -15.23
C ALA A 259 12.94 5.94 -16.38
N GLY A 260 12.02 6.66 -16.99
CA GLY A 260 11.18 6.15 -18.06
C GLY A 260 9.97 5.31 -17.60
N ILE A 261 9.78 5.05 -16.30
CA ILE A 261 8.58 4.38 -15.77
C ILE A 261 7.57 5.43 -15.35
N PRO A 262 6.46 5.64 -16.10
CA PRO A 262 5.39 6.52 -15.69
C PRO A 262 4.81 6.11 -14.34
N LEU A 263 4.45 7.11 -13.52
CA LEU A 263 3.94 6.89 -12.16
C LEU A 263 2.63 7.67 -11.92
N ILE A 264 1.64 7.01 -11.31
CA ILE A 264 0.58 7.64 -10.56
C ILE A 264 0.88 7.44 -9.08
N ALA A 265 0.84 8.49 -8.26
CA ALA A 265 0.94 8.36 -6.81
C ALA A 265 -0.06 9.28 -6.11
N GLY A 266 -0.65 8.82 -5.03
CA GLY A 266 -1.61 9.60 -4.26
C GLY A 266 -2.04 8.90 -3.00
N ALA A 267 -2.93 9.56 -2.27
CA ALA A 267 -3.42 9.08 -0.99
C ALA A 267 -4.83 9.63 -0.70
N ASN A 268 -5.41 9.17 0.40
CA ASN A 268 -6.70 9.63 0.87
C ASN A 268 -6.52 10.81 1.84
N ALA A 269 -7.51 11.69 1.91
CA ALA A 269 -7.42 12.93 2.69
C ALA A 269 -7.38 12.69 4.21
N GLU A 270 -7.93 11.58 4.69
CA GLU A 270 -8.05 11.24 6.12
C GLU A 270 -7.60 9.79 6.37
N GLU A 271 -6.39 9.44 5.95
CA GLU A 271 -5.87 8.06 5.92
C GLU A 271 -6.08 7.26 7.20
N VAL A 272 -5.68 7.82 8.34
CA VAL A 272 -5.80 7.17 9.65
C VAL A 272 -6.65 7.97 10.61
N ALA A 273 -7.17 9.10 10.16
CA ALA A 273 -7.96 10.02 10.94
C ALA A 273 -9.44 9.82 10.63
N PHE A 274 -10.05 8.76 11.14
CA PHE A 274 -11.51 8.71 11.19
C PHE A 274 -12.01 9.89 12.04
N PRO A 275 -12.67 10.93 11.49
CA PRO A 275 -13.03 12.11 12.28
C PRO A 275 -13.81 11.80 13.55
N SER A 276 -14.74 10.83 13.50
CA SER A 276 -15.49 10.38 14.69
C SER A 276 -14.61 9.69 15.72
N LEU A 277 -13.60 8.92 15.29
CA LEU A 277 -12.69 8.23 16.18
C LEU A 277 -11.63 9.18 16.75
N GLN A 278 -11.19 10.15 15.99
CA GLN A 278 -10.33 11.23 16.47
C GLN A 278 -11.03 12.10 17.51
N ALA A 279 -12.33 12.36 17.36
CA ALA A 279 -13.12 13.05 18.38
C ALA A 279 -13.13 12.29 19.72
N LEU A 280 -13.06 10.96 19.68
CA LEU A 280 -13.06 10.09 20.86
C LEU A 280 -11.65 9.83 21.40
N LEU A 281 -10.71 9.45 20.55
CA LEU A 281 -9.39 8.94 20.92
C LEU A 281 -8.23 9.93 20.65
N GLY A 282 -8.49 11.04 19.97
CA GLY A 282 -7.50 12.08 19.72
C GLY A 282 -7.05 12.76 21.03
N PRO A 283 -5.84 13.40 21.02
CA PRO A 283 -5.30 14.08 22.20
C PRO A 283 -6.25 15.18 22.69
N GLY A 284 -6.45 15.28 24.00
CA GLY A 284 -7.29 16.29 24.61
C GLY A 284 -6.75 17.70 24.48
N ASP A 285 -5.43 17.84 24.42
CA ASP A 285 -4.69 19.08 24.31
C ASP A 285 -3.37 18.90 23.55
N TRP A 286 -2.62 19.99 23.39
CA TRP A 286 -1.34 20.02 22.68
C TRP A 286 -0.20 19.34 23.47
N GLU A 287 -0.27 19.27 24.80
CA GLU A 287 0.73 18.60 25.64
C GLU A 287 0.61 17.07 25.44
N GLU A 288 -0.60 16.56 25.39
CA GLU A 288 -0.84 15.16 25.09
C GLU A 288 -0.40 14.81 23.65
N ALA A 289 -0.66 15.67 22.67
CA ALA A 289 -0.18 15.49 21.30
C ALA A 289 1.35 15.42 21.25
N GLU A 290 2.06 16.34 21.97
CA GLU A 290 3.52 16.31 22.08
C GLU A 290 4.00 15.00 22.72
N ARG A 291 3.40 14.58 23.82
CA ARG A 291 3.75 13.34 24.51
C ARG A 291 3.63 12.12 23.58
N ARG A 292 2.54 12.01 22.81
CA ARG A 292 2.36 10.91 21.83
C ARG A 292 3.42 10.92 20.74
N LEU A 293 3.85 12.09 20.27
CA LEU A 293 4.97 12.18 19.30
C LEU A 293 6.30 11.76 19.91
N LEU A 294 6.56 12.11 21.17
CA LEU A 294 7.75 11.66 21.90
C LEU A 294 7.74 10.14 22.10
N GLU A 295 6.61 9.57 22.48
CA GLU A 295 6.40 8.11 22.59
C GLU A 295 6.60 7.40 21.24
N SER A 296 6.35 8.08 20.13
CA SER A 296 6.60 7.55 18.78
C SER A 296 8.07 7.65 18.35
N GLY A 297 8.96 8.16 19.22
CA GLY A 297 10.40 8.23 18.99
C GLY A 297 10.89 9.54 18.36
N LEU A 298 10.04 10.56 18.22
CA LEU A 298 10.49 11.89 17.80
C LEU A 298 11.26 12.59 18.94
N SER A 299 12.29 13.37 18.59
CA SER A 299 12.88 14.28 19.56
C SER A 299 11.89 15.39 19.92
N ARG A 300 12.03 15.95 21.13
CA ARG A 300 11.17 17.04 21.60
C ARG A 300 11.17 18.23 20.64
N GLU A 301 12.34 18.60 20.14
CA GLU A 301 12.50 19.68 19.17
C GLU A 301 11.65 19.44 17.90
N LYS A 302 11.76 18.24 17.31
CA LYS A 302 10.97 17.87 16.12
C LYS A 302 9.47 17.81 16.41
N ALA A 303 9.07 17.25 17.55
CA ALA A 303 7.67 17.18 17.96
C ALA A 303 7.06 18.59 18.10
N GLN A 304 7.73 19.49 18.80
CA GLN A 304 7.26 20.86 18.98
C GLN A 304 7.21 21.64 17.66
N ALA A 305 8.23 21.53 16.82
CA ALA A 305 8.25 22.19 15.51
C ALA A 305 7.11 21.70 14.61
N LEU A 306 6.86 20.38 14.61
CA LEU A 306 5.77 19.76 13.87
C LEU A 306 4.40 20.28 14.36
N LEU A 307 4.14 20.23 15.66
CA LEU A 307 2.87 20.70 16.23
C LEU A 307 2.68 22.21 16.03
N ALA A 308 3.74 23.01 16.09
CA ALA A 308 3.68 24.44 15.81
C ALA A 308 3.26 24.73 14.35
N HIS A 309 3.65 23.89 13.40
CA HIS A 309 3.21 23.98 12.01
C HIS A 309 1.70 23.74 11.89
N TYR A 310 1.19 22.62 12.41
CA TYR A 310 -0.24 22.29 12.29
C TYR A 310 -1.14 23.22 13.10
N ARG A 311 -0.71 23.68 14.27
CA ARG A 311 -1.47 24.59 15.13
C ARG A 311 -1.83 25.91 14.43
N LYS A 312 -1.04 26.37 13.46
CA LYS A 312 -1.33 27.59 12.70
C LYS A 312 -2.57 27.44 11.82
N GLY A 313 -2.79 26.27 11.24
CA GLY A 313 -3.92 26.01 10.33
C GLY A 313 -5.11 25.35 11.03
N VAL A 314 -4.87 24.56 12.06
CA VAL A 314 -5.88 23.75 12.75
C VAL A 314 -5.78 23.95 14.26
N PRO A 315 -6.58 24.85 14.84
CA PRO A 315 -6.52 25.16 16.29
C PRO A 315 -6.95 23.99 17.21
N ASP A 316 -7.81 23.09 16.72
CA ASP A 316 -8.24 21.93 17.49
C ASP A 316 -7.17 20.83 17.49
N PRO A 317 -6.61 20.43 18.66
CA PRO A 317 -5.55 19.44 18.73
C PRO A 317 -5.96 18.06 18.24
N LYS A 318 -7.22 17.65 18.39
CA LYS A 318 -7.71 16.35 17.88
C LYS A 318 -7.71 16.28 16.35
N ARG A 319 -8.22 17.34 15.73
CA ARG A 319 -8.23 17.45 14.26
C ARG A 319 -6.82 17.57 13.71
N ALA A 320 -5.98 18.42 14.32
CA ALA A 320 -4.58 18.56 13.93
C ALA A 320 -3.82 17.22 14.03
N TRP A 321 -4.10 16.43 15.07
CA TRP A 321 -3.52 15.09 15.23
C TRP A 321 -3.85 14.17 14.07
N GLY A 322 -5.11 14.17 13.61
CA GLY A 322 -5.54 13.41 12.45
C GLY A 322 -4.78 13.79 11.17
N GLU A 323 -4.56 15.10 10.96
CA GLU A 323 -3.76 15.60 9.83
C GLU A 323 -2.28 15.20 9.97
N VAL A 324 -1.68 15.35 11.16
CA VAL A 324 -0.32 14.87 11.43
C VAL A 324 -0.15 13.40 11.11
N GLN A 325 -1.10 12.57 11.56
CA GLN A 325 -1.06 11.12 11.30
C GLN A 325 -1.16 10.83 9.80
N THR A 326 -2.11 11.42 9.10
CA THR A 326 -2.31 11.25 7.65
C THR A 326 -1.06 11.65 6.87
N ASP A 327 -0.51 12.81 7.18
CA ASP A 327 0.65 13.37 6.45
C ASP A 327 1.92 12.58 6.71
N LEU A 328 2.20 12.23 7.97
CA LEU A 328 3.40 11.47 8.33
C LEU A 328 3.37 10.04 7.78
N THR A 329 2.19 9.42 7.75
CA THR A 329 2.12 8.00 7.45
C THR A 329 1.97 7.70 5.97
N LEU A 330 1.11 8.39 5.23
CA LEU A 330 0.76 7.95 3.88
C LEU A 330 0.71 9.07 2.84
N LEU A 331 0.11 10.23 3.16
CA LEU A 331 -0.07 11.30 2.17
C LEU A 331 1.28 11.86 1.71
N CYS A 332 2.09 12.36 2.62
CA CYS A 332 3.37 12.97 2.25
C CYS A 332 4.39 11.98 1.69
N PRO A 333 4.53 10.74 2.20
CA PRO A 333 5.34 9.73 1.54
C PRO A 333 4.90 9.42 0.10
N SER A 334 3.58 9.39 -0.18
CA SER A 334 3.06 9.16 -1.53
C SER A 334 3.33 10.34 -2.47
N LEU A 335 3.08 11.56 -2.01
CA LEU A 335 3.39 12.78 -2.79
C LEU A 335 4.91 12.96 -2.99
N LYS A 336 5.72 12.55 -2.00
CA LYS A 336 7.19 12.51 -2.13
C LYS A 336 7.62 11.58 -3.26
N ALA A 337 7.02 10.41 -3.39
CA ALA A 337 7.30 9.49 -4.50
C ALA A 337 6.99 10.15 -5.86
N ALA A 338 5.84 10.83 -5.99
CA ALA A 338 5.53 11.60 -7.20
C ALA A 338 6.57 12.69 -7.49
N ARG A 339 6.92 13.47 -6.47
CA ARG A 339 7.92 14.57 -6.59
C ARG A 339 9.29 14.06 -7.03
N LEU A 340 9.75 12.93 -6.50
CA LEU A 340 11.04 12.34 -6.84
C LEU A 340 11.04 11.73 -8.26
N GLN A 341 9.92 11.16 -8.71
CA GLN A 341 9.83 10.54 -10.02
C GLN A 341 9.56 11.54 -11.16
N ALA A 342 8.89 12.66 -10.89
CA ALA A 342 8.46 13.62 -11.90
C ALA A 342 9.56 14.17 -12.83
N PRO A 343 10.83 14.35 -12.40
CA PRO A 343 11.92 14.73 -13.28
C PRO A 343 12.33 13.64 -14.27
N HIS A 344 12.01 12.37 -13.99
CA HIS A 344 12.55 11.21 -14.70
C HIS A 344 11.52 10.49 -15.59
N ALA A 345 10.22 10.72 -15.36
CA ALA A 345 9.13 10.10 -16.12
C ALA A 345 7.82 10.88 -16.01
N PRO A 346 6.86 10.70 -16.96
CA PRO A 346 5.51 11.21 -16.79
C PRO A 346 4.92 10.77 -15.45
N THR A 347 4.59 11.73 -14.60
CA THR A 347 4.11 11.47 -13.24
C THR A 347 2.84 12.26 -12.99
N TYR A 348 1.90 11.62 -12.31
CA TYR A 348 0.58 12.13 -11.98
C TYR A 348 0.33 11.94 -10.49
N ALA A 349 -0.33 12.89 -9.85
CA ALA A 349 -0.67 12.77 -8.45
C ALA A 349 -2.16 13.02 -8.19
N TYR A 350 -2.70 12.39 -7.15
CA TYR A 350 -4.09 12.57 -6.73
C TYR A 350 -4.24 12.72 -5.23
N LEU A 351 -5.37 13.32 -4.83
CA LEU A 351 -5.91 13.26 -3.48
C LEU A 351 -7.34 12.74 -3.56
N PHE A 352 -7.63 11.65 -2.87
CA PHE A 352 -8.96 11.10 -2.74
C PHE A 352 -9.66 11.76 -1.55
N THR A 353 -10.73 12.52 -1.82
CA THR A 353 -11.47 13.31 -0.82
C THR A 353 -12.92 12.88 -0.68
N PHE A 354 -13.36 11.88 -1.44
CA PHE A 354 -14.74 11.41 -1.39
C PHE A 354 -15.10 10.86 -0.01
N ARG A 355 -16.16 11.41 0.55
CA ARG A 355 -16.77 10.95 1.79
C ARG A 355 -18.14 10.37 1.46
N ALA A 356 -18.33 9.09 1.72
CA ALA A 356 -19.60 8.44 1.39
C ALA A 356 -20.76 9.07 2.17
N PRO A 357 -21.82 9.53 1.50
CA PRO A 357 -23.02 10.08 2.16
C PRO A 357 -23.59 9.15 3.24
N GLY A 358 -23.78 9.69 4.44
CA GLY A 358 -24.17 8.93 5.63
C GLY A 358 -22.99 8.37 6.44
N TRP A 359 -21.77 8.52 5.93
CA TRP A 359 -20.52 8.09 6.58
C TRP A 359 -19.52 9.23 6.76
N GLU A 360 -20.01 10.45 6.76
CA GLU A 360 -19.18 11.66 6.87
C GLU A 360 -18.24 11.62 8.08
N GLY A 361 -18.70 10.96 9.18
CA GLY A 361 -17.89 10.76 10.39
C GLY A 361 -16.68 9.82 10.21
N LEU A 362 -16.64 9.03 9.13
CA LEU A 362 -15.49 8.19 8.82
C LEU A 362 -14.48 8.90 7.89
N GLY A 363 -14.89 9.96 7.18
CA GLY A 363 -14.03 10.70 6.26
C GLY A 363 -13.64 9.91 5.03
N ALA A 364 -12.66 10.43 4.28
CA ALA A 364 -11.98 9.75 3.19
C ALA A 364 -10.86 8.85 3.77
N PHE A 365 -11.23 7.78 4.42
CA PHE A 365 -10.34 6.92 5.22
C PHE A 365 -9.50 5.98 4.35
N HIS A 366 -8.48 5.36 4.96
CA HIS A 366 -7.55 4.43 4.34
C HIS A 366 -8.24 3.27 3.60
N GLY A 367 -7.90 3.07 2.34
CA GLY A 367 -8.46 2.01 1.49
C GLY A 367 -9.89 2.27 1.00
N LEU A 368 -10.52 3.43 1.30
CA LEU A 368 -11.87 3.71 0.81
C LEU A 368 -11.92 3.81 -0.72
N GLU A 369 -10.88 4.32 -1.36
CA GLU A 369 -10.78 4.47 -2.82
C GLU A 369 -10.79 3.13 -3.57
N LEU A 370 -10.44 2.03 -2.91
CA LEU A 370 -10.48 0.70 -3.50
C LEU A 370 -11.91 0.25 -3.81
N ALA A 371 -12.86 0.63 -2.96
CA ALA A 371 -14.25 0.25 -3.13
C ALA A 371 -14.86 0.78 -4.46
N PRO A 372 -14.77 2.08 -4.80
CA PRO A 372 -15.19 2.56 -6.12
C PRO A 372 -14.28 2.06 -7.26
N LEU A 373 -12.96 1.95 -7.05
CA LEU A 373 -12.03 1.50 -8.09
C LEU A 373 -12.33 0.08 -8.56
N PHE A 374 -12.40 -0.88 -7.64
CA PHE A 374 -12.72 -2.27 -7.96
C PHE A 374 -14.21 -2.49 -8.21
N GLY A 375 -15.08 -1.55 -7.81
CA GLY A 375 -16.53 -1.64 -7.98
C GLY A 375 -17.21 -2.69 -7.07
N ASN A 376 -16.55 -3.08 -5.98
CA ASN A 376 -16.98 -4.13 -5.07
C ASN A 376 -17.52 -3.55 -3.75
N LEU A 377 -18.06 -2.34 -3.77
CA LEU A 377 -18.55 -1.64 -2.57
C LEU A 377 -19.60 -2.46 -1.80
N LEU A 378 -20.47 -3.15 -2.53
CA LEU A 378 -21.56 -3.93 -1.95
C LEU A 378 -21.13 -5.33 -1.48
N GLU A 379 -19.95 -5.77 -1.82
CA GLU A 379 -19.42 -7.09 -1.41
C GLU A 379 -18.78 -7.08 -0.01
N ARG A 380 -18.71 -5.92 0.64
CA ARG A 380 -18.26 -5.81 2.04
C ARG A 380 -19.40 -6.19 2.99
N PRO A 381 -19.19 -7.12 3.95
CA PRO A 381 -20.29 -7.67 4.76
C PRO A 381 -21.03 -6.64 5.61
N PHE A 382 -20.44 -5.52 5.96
CA PHE A 382 -21.04 -4.50 6.82
C PHE A 382 -21.37 -3.17 6.10
N LEU A 383 -20.77 -2.90 4.95
CA LEU A 383 -20.97 -1.64 4.23
C LEU A 383 -22.38 -1.46 3.66
N PRO A 384 -23.01 -2.48 3.03
CA PRO A 384 -24.33 -2.31 2.42
C PRO A 384 -25.43 -1.96 3.40
N LEU A 385 -25.30 -2.38 4.67
CA LEU A 385 -26.33 -2.17 5.70
C LEU A 385 -26.46 -0.69 6.12
N PHE A 386 -25.45 0.13 5.88
CA PHE A 386 -25.35 1.51 6.35
C PHE A 386 -25.22 2.54 5.24
N LEU A 387 -24.99 2.10 3.99
CA LEU A 387 -24.87 3.02 2.85
C LEU A 387 -26.24 3.38 2.29
N ARG A 388 -26.53 4.68 2.26
CA ARG A 388 -27.67 5.21 1.55
C ARG A 388 -27.53 4.93 0.05
N GLN A 389 -28.63 4.82 -0.66
CA GLN A 389 -28.65 4.60 -2.12
C GLN A 389 -27.82 5.67 -2.86
N GLU A 390 -27.92 6.93 -2.46
CA GLU A 390 -27.14 8.05 -3.00
C GLU A 390 -25.63 7.79 -2.92
N ALA A 391 -25.15 7.27 -1.78
CA ALA A 391 -23.73 6.94 -1.60
C ALA A 391 -23.25 5.85 -2.55
N GLN A 392 -24.11 4.90 -2.87
CA GLN A 392 -23.80 3.83 -3.82
C GLN A 392 -23.73 4.37 -5.25
N GLU A 393 -24.65 5.24 -5.63
CA GLU A 393 -24.69 5.88 -6.95
C GLU A 393 -23.47 6.79 -7.18
N GLU A 394 -23.13 7.61 -6.18
CA GLU A 394 -21.94 8.47 -6.22
C GLU A 394 -20.64 7.67 -6.28
N ALA A 395 -20.51 6.62 -5.46
CA ALA A 395 -19.34 5.76 -5.47
C ALA A 395 -19.19 5.01 -6.81
N GLU A 396 -20.29 4.54 -7.42
CA GLU A 396 -20.24 3.91 -8.74
C GLU A 396 -19.90 4.92 -9.85
N TYR A 397 -20.43 6.15 -9.77
CA TYR A 397 -20.05 7.22 -10.69
C TYR A 397 -18.55 7.53 -10.59
N LEU A 398 -18.04 7.72 -9.37
CA LEU A 398 -16.60 7.95 -9.12
C LEU A 398 -15.78 6.76 -9.60
N GLY A 399 -16.23 5.54 -9.31
CA GLY A 399 -15.58 4.31 -9.71
C GLY A 399 -15.39 4.17 -11.21
N LYS A 400 -16.42 4.48 -12.00
CA LYS A 400 -16.32 4.49 -13.48
C LYS A 400 -15.24 5.48 -13.95
N LYS A 401 -15.16 6.66 -13.32
CA LYS A 401 -14.12 7.67 -13.66
C LYS A 401 -12.73 7.17 -13.28
N MET A 402 -12.57 6.62 -12.09
CA MET A 402 -11.30 6.08 -11.61
C MET A 402 -10.82 4.92 -12.49
N ARG A 403 -11.68 3.93 -12.77
CA ARG A 403 -11.35 2.81 -13.66
C ARG A 403 -10.86 3.31 -15.02
N ARG A 404 -11.53 4.31 -15.61
CA ARG A 404 -11.11 4.90 -16.88
C ARG A 404 -9.70 5.52 -16.80
N TYR A 405 -9.39 6.27 -15.74
CA TYR A 405 -8.05 6.83 -15.56
C TYR A 405 -7.00 5.74 -15.38
N TRP A 406 -7.25 4.78 -14.50
CA TRP A 406 -6.30 3.69 -14.21
C TRP A 406 -6.05 2.81 -15.44
N THR A 407 -7.10 2.43 -16.15
CA THR A 407 -6.97 1.54 -17.32
C THR A 407 -6.41 2.26 -18.55
N SER A 408 -6.72 3.54 -18.79
CA SER A 408 -6.05 4.30 -19.84
C SER A 408 -4.57 4.51 -19.55
N PHE A 409 -4.22 4.80 -18.29
CA PHE A 409 -2.82 4.83 -17.87
C PHE A 409 -2.13 3.47 -18.09
N ALA A 410 -2.79 2.38 -17.75
CA ALA A 410 -2.26 1.03 -18.02
C ALA A 410 -2.08 0.76 -19.51
N LYS A 411 -2.94 1.28 -20.38
CA LYS A 411 -2.86 1.11 -21.83
C LYS A 411 -1.65 1.84 -22.43
N ASP A 412 -1.49 3.12 -22.16
CA ASP A 412 -0.55 3.98 -22.87
C ASP A 412 0.27 4.95 -22.00
N GLY A 413 0.20 4.84 -20.67
CA GLY A 413 0.97 5.65 -19.72
C GLY A 413 0.41 7.05 -19.47
N GLU A 414 -0.80 7.35 -19.98
CA GLU A 414 -1.51 8.60 -19.76
C GLU A 414 -2.90 8.34 -19.19
N PRO A 415 -3.26 8.89 -18.01
CA PRO A 415 -4.61 8.77 -17.47
C PRO A 415 -5.57 9.69 -18.22
N LYS A 416 -6.47 9.12 -19.03
CA LYS A 416 -7.41 9.84 -19.90
C LYS A 416 -8.80 9.93 -19.28
N GLY A 417 -9.32 11.15 -19.15
CA GLY A 417 -10.64 11.38 -18.58
C GLY A 417 -11.04 12.85 -18.59
N TRP A 418 -12.12 13.15 -17.87
CA TRP A 418 -12.54 14.51 -17.61
C TRP A 418 -12.84 14.66 -16.10
N PRO A 419 -12.21 15.69 -15.44
CA PRO A 419 -11.26 16.66 -16.00
C PRO A 419 -9.97 16.02 -16.55
N ARG A 420 -9.22 16.70 -17.43
CA ARG A 420 -7.88 16.26 -17.82
C ARG A 420 -7.01 16.17 -16.57
N TRP A 421 -6.33 15.03 -16.39
CA TRP A 421 -5.36 14.88 -15.31
C TRP A 421 -4.01 15.46 -15.76
N PRO A 422 -3.55 16.57 -15.19
CA PRO A 422 -2.29 17.19 -15.58
C PRO A 422 -1.09 16.37 -15.07
N LEU A 423 0.06 16.55 -15.70
CA LEU A 423 1.31 16.06 -15.14
C LEU A 423 1.60 16.74 -13.79
N TYR A 424 2.15 16.02 -12.84
CA TYR A 424 2.46 16.55 -11.50
C TYR A 424 3.34 17.80 -11.55
N ARG A 425 4.29 17.86 -12.49
CA ARG A 425 5.14 19.05 -12.72
C ARG A 425 4.38 20.31 -13.15
N GLU A 426 3.13 20.18 -13.54
CA GLU A 426 2.24 21.32 -13.84
C GLU A 426 1.64 21.95 -12.56
N GLY A 427 2.01 21.42 -11.38
CA GLY A 427 1.64 21.98 -10.07
C GLY A 427 0.21 21.69 -9.62
N HIS A 428 -0.37 20.59 -10.09
CA HIS A 428 -1.75 20.21 -9.75
C HIS A 428 -1.88 18.72 -9.42
N LEU A 429 -2.87 18.43 -8.58
CA LEU A 429 -3.34 17.07 -8.23
C LEU A 429 -4.76 16.88 -8.78
N LEU A 430 -5.07 15.65 -9.18
CA LEU A 430 -6.46 15.29 -9.41
C LEU A 430 -7.17 15.08 -8.07
N ARG A 431 -8.27 15.81 -7.83
CA ARG A 431 -9.17 15.54 -6.70
C ARG A 431 -10.18 14.46 -7.13
N LEU A 432 -10.09 13.31 -6.48
CA LEU A 432 -11.03 12.21 -6.63
C LEU A 432 -12.19 12.38 -5.65
N ASP A 433 -13.27 12.93 -6.14
CA ASP A 433 -14.47 13.28 -5.39
C ASP A 433 -15.70 13.32 -6.34
N VAL A 434 -16.85 13.61 -5.81
CA VAL A 434 -18.07 13.91 -6.58
C VAL A 434 -18.49 15.36 -6.32
N PRO A 435 -18.31 16.27 -7.28
CA PRO A 435 -17.65 16.09 -8.58
C PRO A 435 -16.12 16.01 -8.52
N LEU A 436 -15.51 15.38 -9.54
CA LEU A 436 -14.06 15.43 -9.71
C LEU A 436 -13.57 16.85 -9.94
N GLY A 437 -12.32 17.14 -9.58
CA GLY A 437 -11.73 18.45 -9.75
C GLY A 437 -10.21 18.42 -9.78
N LEU A 438 -9.60 19.60 -9.84
CA LEU A 438 -8.16 19.78 -9.68
C LEU A 438 -7.89 20.57 -8.41
N LEU A 439 -6.79 20.21 -7.74
CA LEU A 439 -6.23 20.95 -6.60
C LEU A 439 -4.83 21.46 -6.98
N PRO A 440 -4.39 22.59 -6.41
CA PRO A 440 -2.99 22.96 -6.49
C PRO A 440 -2.13 21.88 -5.81
N ASP A 441 -0.84 21.86 -6.12
CA ASP A 441 0.11 20.99 -5.42
C ASP A 441 0.16 21.35 -3.93
N LEU A 442 -0.17 20.39 -3.11
CA LEU A 442 -0.25 20.54 -1.65
C LEU A 442 1.08 20.19 -0.96
N TYR A 443 2.12 19.81 -1.70
CA TYR A 443 3.34 19.27 -1.11
C TYR A 443 4.02 20.26 -0.18
N GLU A 444 4.26 21.49 -0.62
CA GLU A 444 4.95 22.49 0.21
C GLU A 444 4.13 22.87 1.46
N GLU A 445 2.81 22.99 1.30
CA GLU A 445 1.89 23.33 2.39
C GLU A 445 1.81 22.22 3.45
N ARG A 446 1.60 20.97 3.02
CA ARG A 446 1.34 19.82 3.89
C ARG A 446 2.62 19.10 4.32
N CYS A 447 3.56 18.95 3.41
CA CYS A 447 4.72 18.07 3.55
C CYS A 447 6.05 18.79 3.75
N GLY A 448 6.13 20.09 3.41
CA GLY A 448 7.37 20.85 3.47
C GLY A 448 7.98 20.89 4.89
N ALA A 449 7.15 21.08 5.91
CA ALA A 449 7.62 21.04 7.30
C ALA A 449 8.18 19.66 7.69
N LEU A 450 7.54 18.59 7.24
CA LEU A 450 8.00 17.21 7.48
C LEU A 450 9.35 16.94 6.81
N GLU A 451 9.53 17.45 5.60
CA GLU A 451 10.79 17.34 4.86
C GLU A 451 11.93 18.09 5.56
N VAL A 452 11.71 19.34 5.97
CA VAL A 452 12.70 20.15 6.70
C VAL A 452 13.10 19.49 8.02
N LEU A 453 12.16 18.83 8.70
CA LEU A 453 12.42 18.10 9.94
C LEU A 453 13.08 16.72 9.70
N GLY A 454 13.29 16.30 8.44
CA GLY A 454 13.86 15.01 8.11
C GLY A 454 12.96 13.84 8.51
N LEU A 455 11.63 14.01 8.35
CA LEU A 455 10.62 13.00 8.68
C LEU A 455 10.09 12.29 7.43
N LEU A 456 10.48 12.75 6.24
CA LEU A 456 10.11 12.14 4.93
C LEU A 456 11.28 11.47 4.24
#